data_5f47dec5f51ba44090f3f261a8f51890
#
_entry.id   5f47dec5f51ba44090f3f261a8f51890
#
_cell.length_a   1.000
_cell.length_b   1.000
_cell.length_c   1.000
_cell.angle_alpha   90.00
_cell.angle_beta   90.00
_cell.angle_gamma   90.00
#
_symmetry.space_group_name_H-M   'P 1'
#
loop_
_entity.id
_entity.type
_entity.pdbx_description
1 polymer ?
#
loop_
_entity_poly.entity_id
_entity_poly.type
_entity_poly.pdbx_seq_one_letter_code
_entity_poly.pdbx_strand_id
1 'polypeptide(L)'
;MKKIVIFLCLIMSLLTVFASCKKGGNSTEPDSDNNDKIVEYSGELAVNTAALKQFDKTFNENHVFSYKATGTYIVKNGKTSYKVVVPEVETEAVSYAKSELSRFFKEATGIDLKFIKDTGLTHNDTNRYISLGDTSLYKSLNRNDDITALKKDGTKIFTKDKTVYIIGGKETGVLNGVYDFLKINFGFEYFFTDGYTLRTNVTDLKLLDYDVTDISDIEYRQSIGYMAG
;
A
#
# COMPACT_ATOMS: atom_id res chain seq x y z
N MET A 1 -27.19 -29.28 -40.50
CA MET A 1 -27.71 -30.18 -39.46
C MET A 1 -26.63 -30.94 -38.65
N LYS A 2 -25.52 -31.41 -39.23
CA LYS A 2 -24.49 -32.15 -38.47
C LYS A 2 -23.72 -31.35 -37.42
N LYS A 3 -23.59 -30.02 -37.56
CA LYS A 3 -22.86 -29.16 -36.60
C LYS A 3 -23.67 -28.87 -35.32
N ILE A 4 -24.99 -28.87 -35.37
CA ILE A 4 -25.86 -28.61 -34.22
C ILE A 4 -25.90 -29.83 -33.28
N VAL A 5 -25.83 -31.04 -33.82
CA VAL A 5 -25.85 -32.27 -33.03
C VAL A 5 -24.57 -32.46 -32.22
N ILE A 6 -23.42 -32.04 -32.76
CA ILE A 6 -22.11 -32.11 -32.06
C ILE A 6 -22.09 -31.13 -30.90
N PHE A 7 -22.70 -29.94 -31.05
CA PHE A 7 -22.77 -28.93 -30.00
C PHE A 7 -23.67 -29.34 -28.83
N LEU A 8 -24.80 -30.05 -29.13
CA LEU A 8 -25.69 -30.59 -28.13
C LEU A 8 -25.06 -31.73 -27.32
N CYS A 9 -24.28 -32.60 -27.97
CA CYS A 9 -23.57 -33.70 -27.28
C CYS A 9 -22.46 -33.16 -26.35
N LEU A 10 -21.80 -32.04 -26.69
CA LEU A 10 -20.77 -31.43 -25.84
C LEU A 10 -21.39 -30.77 -24.58
N ILE A 11 -22.58 -30.21 -24.67
CA ILE A 11 -23.27 -29.63 -23.52
C ILE A 11 -23.82 -30.72 -22.56
N MET A 12 -24.23 -31.87 -23.08
CA MET A 12 -24.70 -32.97 -22.23
C MET A 12 -23.53 -33.71 -21.52
N SER A 13 -22.32 -33.70 -22.06
CA SER A 13 -21.17 -34.29 -21.39
C SER A 13 -20.59 -33.44 -20.26
N LEU A 14 -20.87 -32.10 -20.23
CA LEU A 14 -20.47 -31.22 -19.14
C LEU A 14 -21.37 -31.27 -17.91
N LEU A 15 -22.61 -31.78 -18.06
CA LEU A 15 -23.62 -31.87 -16.99
C LEU A 15 -23.51 -33.12 -16.11
N THR A 16 -22.67 -34.09 -16.48
CA THR A 16 -22.54 -35.35 -15.72
C THR A 16 -21.36 -35.40 -14.73
N VAL A 17 -20.56 -34.34 -14.63
CA VAL A 17 -19.37 -34.30 -13.73
C VAL A 17 -19.70 -33.77 -12.33
N PHE A 18 -20.88 -33.19 -12.11
CA PHE A 18 -21.24 -32.59 -10.80
C PHE A 18 -22.12 -33.46 -9.89
N ALA A 19 -22.34 -34.75 -10.21
CA ALA A 19 -23.25 -35.60 -9.45
C ALA A 19 -22.54 -36.80 -8.78
N SER A 20 -21.30 -36.65 -8.26
CA SER A 20 -20.72 -37.78 -7.50
C SER A 20 -19.71 -37.28 -6.45
N CYS A 21 -20.24 -36.79 -5.32
CA CYS A 21 -19.55 -36.84 -4.03
C CYS A 21 -20.62 -36.80 -2.91
N LYS A 22 -21.29 -37.94 -2.68
CA LYS A 22 -22.01 -38.21 -1.45
C LYS A 22 -21.79 -39.68 -1.08
N LYS A 23 -20.95 -39.89 -0.03
CA LYS A 23 -20.93 -41.01 0.93
C LYS A 23 -19.57 -40.94 1.60
N GLY A 24 -19.38 -40.82 2.88
CA GLY A 24 -20.09 -41.39 3.99
C GLY A 24 -19.00 -41.92 4.91
N GLY A 25 -18.80 -41.32 6.06
CA GLY A 25 -17.87 -41.80 7.08
C GLY A 25 -18.32 -41.22 8.42
N ASN A 26 -19.02 -42.02 9.20
CA ASN A 26 -19.31 -41.78 10.61
C ASN A 26 -17.96 -41.79 11.38
N SER A 27 -17.63 -40.68 12.01
CA SER A 27 -16.79 -40.66 13.18
C SER A 27 -17.47 -39.73 14.20
N THR A 28 -17.92 -40.36 15.27
CA THR A 28 -18.41 -39.69 16.50
C THR A 28 -17.24 -39.02 17.19
N GLU A 29 -17.24 -37.70 17.21
CA GLU A 29 -16.46 -36.87 18.15
C GLU A 29 -17.41 -36.04 19.00
N PRO A 30 -17.02 -35.73 20.27
CA PRO A 30 -17.93 -35.24 21.29
C PRO A 30 -18.34 -33.78 21.05
N ASP A 31 -19.61 -33.52 21.32
CA ASP A 31 -20.23 -32.19 21.39
C ASP A 31 -19.38 -31.21 22.20
N SER A 32 -18.88 -30.19 21.52
CA SER A 32 -18.62 -28.90 22.15
C SER A 32 -19.58 -27.91 21.49
N ASP A 33 -20.54 -27.45 22.25
CA ASP A 33 -21.45 -26.36 21.93
C ASP A 33 -20.67 -25.07 21.64
N ASN A 34 -20.06 -24.96 20.47
CA ASN A 34 -19.64 -23.71 19.88
C ASN A 34 -20.51 -23.48 18.65
N ASN A 35 -21.48 -22.62 18.85
CA ASN A 35 -22.38 -22.13 17.82
C ASN A 35 -21.66 -21.16 16.87
N ASP A 36 -20.49 -21.57 16.36
CA ASP A 36 -19.80 -20.88 15.28
C ASP A 36 -20.58 -21.18 13.99
N LYS A 37 -21.57 -20.33 13.72
CA LYS A 37 -22.19 -20.28 12.40
C LYS A 37 -21.08 -20.04 11.39
N ILE A 38 -20.70 -21.10 10.67
CA ILE A 38 -19.93 -20.97 9.45
C ILE A 38 -20.74 -20.07 8.52
N VAL A 39 -20.33 -18.82 8.39
CA VAL A 39 -20.93 -17.90 7.42
C VAL A 39 -20.52 -18.42 6.05
N GLU A 40 -21.47 -19.00 5.30
CA GLU A 40 -21.23 -19.33 3.90
C GLU A 40 -20.80 -18.05 3.18
N TYR A 41 -19.63 -18.08 2.57
CA TYR A 41 -19.09 -16.97 1.78
C TYR A 41 -19.92 -16.83 0.51
N SER A 42 -20.84 -15.88 0.49
CA SER A 42 -21.72 -15.57 -0.65
C SER A 42 -21.09 -14.59 -1.65
N GLY A 43 -19.78 -14.35 -1.57
CA GLY A 43 -19.07 -13.39 -2.42
C GLY A 43 -19.11 -11.94 -1.91
N GLU A 44 -19.93 -11.61 -0.92
CA GLU A 44 -19.91 -10.35 -0.19
C GLU A 44 -19.47 -10.60 1.25
N LEU A 45 -18.42 -9.91 1.69
CA LEU A 45 -18.02 -9.94 3.09
C LEU A 45 -19.17 -9.37 3.92
N ALA A 46 -19.79 -10.22 4.77
CA ALA A 46 -20.73 -9.75 5.77
C ALA A 46 -19.97 -8.95 6.83
N VAL A 47 -19.85 -7.67 6.59
CA VAL A 47 -19.13 -6.77 7.48
C VAL A 47 -20.05 -6.45 8.65
N ASN A 48 -19.60 -6.74 9.88
CA ASN A 48 -20.32 -6.30 11.08
C ASN A 48 -20.22 -4.77 11.19
N THR A 49 -21.20 -4.08 10.60
CA THR A 49 -21.25 -2.60 10.56
C THR A 49 -21.29 -1.95 11.94
N ALA A 50 -21.70 -2.67 12.98
CA ALA A 50 -21.67 -2.16 14.36
C ALA A 50 -20.25 -2.20 14.93
N ALA A 51 -19.49 -3.27 14.67
CA ALA A 51 -18.07 -3.35 15.05
C ALA A 51 -17.22 -2.35 14.26
N LEU A 52 -17.48 -2.20 12.95
CA LEU A 52 -16.82 -1.18 12.13
C LEU A 52 -17.08 0.25 12.63
N LYS A 53 -18.32 0.58 13.00
CA LYS A 53 -18.64 1.90 13.57
C LYS A 53 -17.93 2.16 14.89
N GLN A 54 -17.64 1.11 15.66
CA GLN A 54 -16.87 1.22 16.89
C GLN A 54 -15.37 1.35 16.58
N PHE A 55 -14.87 0.66 15.58
CA PHE A 55 -13.52 0.85 15.03
C PHE A 55 -13.33 2.26 14.47
N ASP A 56 -14.26 2.73 13.64
CA ASP A 56 -14.24 4.09 13.09
C ASP A 56 -14.16 5.17 14.18
N LYS A 57 -14.85 4.98 15.30
CA LYS A 57 -14.80 5.96 16.39
C LYS A 57 -13.51 5.93 17.20
N THR A 58 -12.82 4.79 17.26
CA THR A 58 -11.64 4.61 18.13
C THR A 58 -10.32 4.77 17.38
N PHE A 59 -10.29 4.51 16.06
CA PHE A 59 -9.04 4.41 15.30
C PHE A 59 -8.94 5.38 14.13
N ASN A 60 -10.06 5.95 13.63
CA ASN A 60 -10.05 6.76 12.40
C ASN A 60 -9.80 8.26 12.57
N GLU A 61 -9.78 8.79 13.81
CA GLU A 61 -9.55 10.23 14.01
C GLU A 61 -8.14 10.67 13.56
N ASN A 62 -7.18 9.73 13.49
CA ASN A 62 -5.79 9.99 13.14
C ASN A 62 -5.37 9.43 11.77
N HIS A 63 -6.27 8.77 11.06
CA HIS A 63 -5.97 8.17 9.76
C HIS A 63 -6.70 8.91 8.64
N VAL A 64 -5.96 9.37 7.66
CA VAL A 64 -6.50 10.01 6.45
C VAL A 64 -5.94 9.30 5.24
N PHE A 65 -6.80 8.77 4.39
CA PHE A 65 -6.41 8.13 3.12
C PHE A 65 -7.19 8.76 1.98
N SER A 66 -6.73 9.90 1.48
CA SER A 66 -7.33 10.59 0.35
C SER A 66 -6.32 10.82 -0.75
N TYR A 67 -6.69 10.44 -1.98
CA TYR A 67 -5.89 10.71 -3.17
C TYR A 67 -6.75 10.69 -4.42
N LYS A 68 -6.48 11.64 -5.34
CA LYS A 68 -7.14 11.73 -6.65
C LYS A 68 -6.11 11.93 -7.73
N ALA A 69 -6.33 11.33 -8.90
CA ALA A 69 -5.45 11.55 -10.04
C ALA A 69 -5.50 13.02 -10.51
N THR A 70 -4.33 13.64 -10.64
CA THR A 70 -4.19 14.97 -11.24
C THR A 70 -4.02 14.89 -12.75
N GLY A 71 -3.94 16.04 -13.43
CA GLY A 71 -3.56 16.11 -14.85
C GLY A 71 -2.06 15.93 -15.12
N THR A 72 -1.23 15.86 -14.08
CA THR A 72 0.24 15.71 -14.18
C THR A 72 0.63 14.24 -14.13
N TYR A 73 1.81 13.92 -14.67
CA TYR A 73 2.37 12.57 -14.66
C TYR A 73 3.73 12.57 -13.94
N ILE A 74 3.94 11.58 -13.09
CA ILE A 74 5.25 11.22 -12.55
C ILE A 74 6.06 10.48 -13.62
N VAL A 75 5.43 9.50 -14.29
CA VAL A 75 5.99 8.81 -15.45
C VAL A 75 5.05 9.01 -16.63
N LYS A 76 5.59 9.36 -17.79
CA LYS A 76 4.84 9.50 -19.03
C LYS A 76 5.61 8.86 -20.18
N ASN A 77 4.96 7.94 -20.91
CA ASN A 77 5.57 7.19 -22.02
C ASN A 77 6.95 6.59 -21.64
N GLY A 78 7.06 5.97 -20.45
CA GLY A 78 8.28 5.36 -19.94
C GLY A 78 9.41 6.34 -19.59
N LYS A 79 9.10 7.63 -19.36
CA LYS A 79 10.08 8.66 -18.98
C LYS A 79 9.60 9.45 -17.77
N THR A 80 10.53 9.92 -16.96
CA THR A 80 10.24 10.81 -15.84
C THR A 80 11.13 12.06 -15.86
N SER A 81 10.56 13.19 -15.45
CA SER A 81 11.30 14.41 -15.11
C SER A 81 11.39 14.61 -13.60
N TYR A 82 10.81 13.71 -12.80
CA TYR A 82 10.87 13.78 -11.34
C TYR A 82 12.27 13.41 -10.84
N LYS A 83 12.65 14.07 -9.76
CA LYS A 83 13.84 13.75 -8.97
C LYS A 83 13.40 13.49 -7.53
N VAL A 84 14.15 12.67 -6.83
CA VAL A 84 13.94 12.45 -5.40
C VAL A 84 14.86 13.37 -4.62
N VAL A 85 14.28 14.15 -3.71
CA VAL A 85 15.00 15.07 -2.82
C VAL A 85 15.16 14.39 -1.47
N VAL A 86 16.38 14.33 -0.98
CA VAL A 86 16.73 13.81 0.35
C VAL A 86 17.47 14.86 1.16
N PRO A 87 17.41 14.84 2.50
CA PRO A 87 18.17 15.76 3.35
C PRO A 87 19.66 15.70 3.06
N GLU A 88 20.40 16.80 3.31
CA GLU A 88 21.86 16.82 3.23
C GLU A 88 22.47 15.73 4.10
N VAL A 89 21.99 15.60 5.34
CA VAL A 89 22.34 14.52 6.27
C VAL A 89 21.17 13.55 6.33
N GLU A 90 21.34 12.37 5.75
CA GLU A 90 20.32 11.33 5.74
C GLU A 90 20.32 10.58 7.08
N THR A 91 19.13 10.39 7.65
CA THR A 91 18.92 9.41 8.73
C THR A 91 18.94 7.99 8.14
N GLU A 92 19.11 6.98 8.99
CA GLU A 92 19.04 5.58 8.56
C GLU A 92 17.70 5.28 7.87
N ALA A 93 16.58 5.74 8.43
CA ALA A 93 15.26 5.58 7.83
C ALA A 93 15.15 6.20 6.43
N VAL A 94 15.69 7.40 6.23
CA VAL A 94 15.72 8.05 4.90
C VAL A 94 16.60 7.29 3.93
N SER A 95 17.74 6.76 4.38
CA SER A 95 18.63 5.95 3.55
C SER A 95 17.97 4.65 3.08
N TYR A 96 17.29 3.95 3.98
CA TYR A 96 16.50 2.76 3.62
C TYR A 96 15.33 3.12 2.70
N ALA A 97 14.56 4.16 3.02
CA ALA A 97 13.45 4.64 2.20
C ALA A 97 13.89 4.96 0.76
N LYS A 98 15.05 5.61 0.62
CA LYS A 98 15.68 5.90 -0.68
C LYS A 98 16.02 4.62 -1.45
N SER A 99 16.60 3.64 -0.79
CA SER A 99 16.98 2.35 -1.40
C SER A 99 15.76 1.58 -1.88
N GLU A 100 14.74 1.47 -1.05
CA GLU A 100 13.49 0.76 -1.37
C GLU A 100 12.72 1.47 -2.50
N LEU A 101 12.60 2.79 -2.43
CA LEU A 101 11.98 3.56 -3.51
C LEU A 101 12.72 3.37 -4.83
N SER A 102 14.06 3.42 -4.80
CA SER A 102 14.89 3.21 -6.00
C SER A 102 14.67 1.83 -6.60
N ARG A 103 14.72 0.81 -5.77
CA ARG A 103 14.56 -0.60 -6.16
C ARG A 103 13.21 -0.85 -6.81
N PHE A 104 12.13 -0.59 -6.09
CA PHE A 104 10.79 -0.93 -6.53
C PHE A 104 10.26 0.00 -7.63
N PHE A 105 10.65 1.26 -7.64
CA PHE A 105 10.32 2.16 -8.75
C PHE A 105 10.97 1.71 -10.06
N LYS A 106 12.24 1.30 -10.00
CA LYS A 106 12.95 0.74 -11.16
C LYS A 106 12.32 -0.58 -11.62
N GLU A 107 11.99 -1.46 -10.70
CA GLU A 107 11.33 -2.73 -11.02
C GLU A 107 9.95 -2.51 -11.65
N ALA A 108 9.17 -1.54 -11.13
CA ALA A 108 7.85 -1.21 -11.66
C ALA A 108 7.89 -0.54 -13.04
N THR A 109 8.84 0.34 -13.29
CA THR A 109 8.84 1.26 -14.44
C THR A 109 10.01 1.10 -15.42
N GLY A 110 11.06 0.40 -15.02
CA GLY A 110 12.35 0.35 -15.74
C GLY A 110 13.20 1.62 -15.60
N ILE A 111 12.79 2.61 -14.79
CA ILE A 111 13.43 3.92 -14.71
C ILE A 111 14.30 4.02 -13.46
N ASP A 112 15.55 4.44 -13.64
CA ASP A 112 16.42 4.82 -12.52
C ASP A 112 16.09 6.26 -12.07
N LEU A 113 15.58 6.41 -10.83
CA LEU A 113 15.30 7.71 -10.24
C LEU A 113 16.60 8.47 -9.94
N LYS A 114 16.62 9.77 -10.20
CA LYS A 114 17.72 10.65 -9.81
C LYS A 114 17.49 11.19 -8.41
N PHE A 115 18.47 10.99 -7.53
CA PHE A 115 18.48 11.53 -6.18
C PHE A 115 19.34 12.79 -6.11
N ILE A 116 18.84 13.80 -5.41
CA ILE A 116 19.53 15.06 -5.18
C ILE A 116 19.42 15.45 -3.70
N LYS A 117 20.45 16.15 -3.21
CA LYS A 117 20.42 16.75 -1.88
C LYS A 117 19.54 17.98 -1.86
N ASP A 118 19.02 18.32 -0.70
CA ASP A 118 18.07 19.40 -0.49
C ASP A 118 18.71 20.78 -0.29
N THR A 119 20.03 20.85 -0.31
CA THR A 119 20.78 22.09 -0.07
C THR A 119 20.33 23.23 -0.99
N GLY A 120 19.83 24.31 -0.38
CA GLY A 120 19.37 25.49 -1.10
C GLY A 120 18.07 25.32 -1.89
N LEU A 121 17.39 24.18 -1.77
CA LEU A 121 16.11 23.97 -2.43
C LEU A 121 14.98 24.61 -1.64
N THR A 122 14.12 25.32 -2.37
CA THR A 122 12.83 25.83 -1.86
C THR A 122 11.70 25.36 -2.77
N HIS A 123 10.52 25.26 -2.20
CA HIS A 123 9.33 24.86 -2.95
C HIS A 123 8.92 25.94 -3.96
N ASN A 124 8.57 25.49 -5.18
CA ASN A 124 7.81 26.30 -6.13
C ASN A 124 6.87 25.37 -6.95
N ASP A 125 5.87 25.97 -7.60
CA ASP A 125 4.78 25.29 -8.30
C ASP A 125 5.23 24.53 -9.57
N THR A 126 6.42 24.77 -10.06
CA THR A 126 6.98 24.08 -11.25
C THR A 126 7.84 22.88 -10.90
N ASN A 127 8.29 22.78 -9.65
CA ASN A 127 9.14 21.69 -9.18
C ASN A 127 8.44 20.34 -9.33
N ARG A 128 9.21 19.35 -9.80
CA ARG A 128 8.76 17.97 -9.98
C ARG A 128 9.62 17.06 -9.11
N TYR A 129 9.26 16.99 -7.84
CA TYR A 129 10.03 16.28 -6.84
C TYR A 129 9.20 15.25 -6.09
N ILE A 130 9.89 14.23 -5.58
CA ILE A 130 9.42 13.39 -4.47
C ILE A 130 10.38 13.69 -3.33
N SER A 131 9.91 14.35 -2.30
CA SER A 131 10.69 14.78 -1.14
C SER A 131 10.57 13.76 -0.02
N LEU A 132 11.70 13.21 0.46
CA LEU A 132 11.75 12.21 1.52
C LEU A 132 12.27 12.81 2.81
N GLY A 133 11.43 12.81 3.84
CA GLY A 133 11.78 13.25 5.18
C GLY A 133 11.80 14.77 5.35
N ASP A 134 12.51 15.21 6.37
CA ASP A 134 12.56 16.61 6.83
C ASP A 134 13.54 17.44 5.99
N THR A 135 13.25 17.61 4.71
CA THR A 135 14.07 18.38 3.76
C THR A 135 13.91 19.89 3.92
N SER A 136 14.91 20.67 3.46
CA SER A 136 14.78 22.13 3.34
C SER A 136 13.63 22.52 2.39
N LEU A 137 13.37 21.69 1.38
CA LEU A 137 12.23 21.85 0.49
C LEU A 137 10.89 21.76 1.24
N TYR A 138 10.73 20.79 2.15
CA TYR A 138 9.56 20.69 3.01
C TYR A 138 9.46 21.87 3.97
N LYS A 139 10.55 22.23 4.64
CA LYS A 139 10.61 23.36 5.57
C LYS A 139 10.20 24.69 4.93
N SER A 140 10.54 24.89 3.65
CA SER A 140 10.20 26.09 2.90
C SER A 140 8.68 26.29 2.70
N LEU A 141 7.86 25.26 2.93
CA LEU A 141 6.40 25.37 2.89
C LEU A 141 5.83 26.14 4.10
N ASN A 142 6.61 26.29 5.18
CA ASN A 142 6.17 26.91 6.44
C ASN A 142 4.84 26.33 6.96
N ARG A 143 4.67 24.99 6.83
CA ARG A 143 3.48 24.30 7.31
C ARG A 143 3.57 24.05 8.81
N ASN A 144 2.42 24.12 9.47
CA ASN A 144 2.27 23.79 10.89
C ASN A 144 1.86 22.30 11.04
N ASP A 145 2.48 21.40 10.30
CA ASP A 145 2.22 19.97 10.49
C ASP A 145 2.81 19.52 11.84
N ASP A 146 1.98 18.91 12.66
CA ASP A 146 2.47 18.32 13.89
C ASP A 146 3.15 16.97 13.59
N ILE A 147 4.44 17.02 13.27
CA ILE A 147 5.25 15.82 13.02
C ILE A 147 5.33 14.94 14.26
N THR A 148 5.19 15.53 15.45
CA THR A 148 5.24 14.76 16.70
C THR A 148 4.01 13.86 16.87
N ALA A 149 2.88 14.26 16.29
CA ALA A 149 1.68 13.44 16.25
C ALA A 149 1.86 12.14 15.43
N LEU A 150 2.83 12.10 14.51
CA LEU A 150 3.18 10.88 13.77
C LEU A 150 3.89 9.83 14.65
N LYS A 151 4.24 10.16 15.90
CA LYS A 151 4.93 9.28 16.84
C LYS A 151 6.27 8.79 16.27
N LYS A 152 6.56 7.47 16.36
CA LYS A 152 7.80 6.88 15.86
C LYS A 152 7.71 6.48 14.39
N ASP A 153 6.64 5.79 14.05
CA ASP A 153 6.49 5.01 12.81
C ASP A 153 5.44 5.58 11.86
N GLY A 154 4.65 6.56 12.31
CA GLY A 154 3.61 7.18 11.49
C GLY A 154 4.18 7.98 10.34
N THR A 155 3.38 8.09 9.29
CA THR A 155 3.75 8.77 8.06
C THR A 155 2.68 9.74 7.60
N LYS A 156 3.11 10.74 6.82
CA LYS A 156 2.21 11.62 6.08
C LYS A 156 2.73 11.81 4.67
N ILE A 157 1.85 11.56 3.70
CA ILE A 157 2.09 11.79 2.28
C ILE A 157 1.12 12.86 1.81
N PHE A 158 1.63 13.92 1.24
CA PHE A 158 0.79 14.94 0.64
C PHE A 158 1.40 15.50 -0.64
N THR A 159 0.53 16.01 -1.52
CA THR A 159 0.92 16.72 -2.73
C THR A 159 0.80 18.21 -2.52
N LYS A 160 1.81 18.95 -2.94
CA LYS A 160 1.72 20.39 -3.11
C LYS A 160 2.18 20.73 -4.52
N ASP A 161 1.28 21.27 -5.31
CA ASP A 161 1.48 21.56 -6.74
C ASP A 161 1.91 20.30 -7.52
N LYS A 162 3.16 20.19 -7.94
CA LYS A 162 3.69 19.01 -8.65
C LYS A 162 4.70 18.22 -7.82
N THR A 163 4.81 18.50 -6.53
CA THR A 163 5.75 17.84 -5.62
C THR A 163 5.00 16.95 -4.63
N VAL A 164 5.47 15.72 -4.49
CA VAL A 164 5.03 14.79 -3.45
C VAL A 164 5.96 14.91 -2.26
N TYR A 165 5.40 15.06 -1.08
CA TYR A 165 6.12 15.07 0.19
C TYR A 165 5.78 13.80 0.97
N ILE A 166 6.81 13.09 1.40
CA ILE A 166 6.71 11.91 2.28
C ILE A 166 7.49 12.24 3.53
N ILE A 167 6.77 12.57 4.60
CA ILE A 167 7.35 12.87 5.91
C ILE A 167 6.96 11.78 6.90
N GLY A 168 7.72 11.63 7.95
CA GLY A 168 7.46 10.55 8.90
C GLY A 168 7.92 10.88 10.31
N GLY A 169 7.48 10.04 11.24
CA GLY A 169 7.94 10.05 12.61
C GLY A 169 9.43 9.74 12.75
N LYS A 170 9.90 9.68 13.99
CA LYS A 170 11.34 9.70 14.31
C LYS A 170 12.13 8.48 13.83
N GLU A 171 11.52 7.31 13.73
CA GLU A 171 12.22 6.05 13.45
C GLU A 171 12.00 5.60 12.00
N THR A 172 10.91 4.91 11.71
CA THR A 172 10.66 4.29 10.41
C THR A 172 9.62 5.02 9.55
N GLY A 173 9.05 6.12 10.05
CA GLY A 173 7.90 6.78 9.42
C GLY A 173 8.12 7.15 7.94
N VAL A 174 9.30 7.62 7.55
CA VAL A 174 9.59 7.95 6.14
C VAL A 174 9.64 6.68 5.28
N LEU A 175 10.19 5.59 5.81
CA LEU A 175 10.23 4.29 5.13
C LEU A 175 8.81 3.73 4.94
N ASN A 176 7.97 3.80 5.98
CA ASN A 176 6.57 3.39 5.90
C ASN A 176 5.83 4.21 4.83
N GLY A 177 6.05 5.53 4.79
CA GLY A 177 5.48 6.39 3.76
C GLY A 177 5.92 6.04 2.34
N VAL A 178 7.15 5.57 2.15
CA VAL A 178 7.59 5.05 0.85
C VAL A 178 6.84 3.77 0.51
N TYR A 179 6.62 2.87 1.45
CA TYR A 179 5.83 1.65 1.19
C TYR A 179 4.36 1.98 0.87
N ASP A 180 3.75 2.94 1.56
CA ASP A 180 2.41 3.42 1.22
C ASP A 180 2.36 4.06 -0.16
N PHE A 181 3.36 4.88 -0.51
CA PHE A 181 3.48 5.43 -1.86
C PHE A 181 3.59 4.32 -2.93
N LEU A 182 4.39 3.29 -2.69
CA LEU A 182 4.53 2.14 -3.58
C LEU A 182 3.23 1.32 -3.67
N LYS A 183 2.56 1.11 -2.53
CA LYS A 183 1.27 0.43 -2.47
C LYS A 183 0.21 1.15 -3.30
N ILE A 184 0.03 2.44 -3.09
CA ILE A 184 -0.97 3.25 -3.79
C ILE A 184 -0.70 3.28 -5.30
N ASN A 185 0.55 3.45 -5.72
CA ASN A 185 0.90 3.63 -7.12
C ASN A 185 1.12 2.33 -7.89
N PHE A 186 1.68 1.32 -7.24
CA PHE A 186 2.12 0.09 -7.90
C PHE A 186 1.48 -1.18 -7.33
N GLY A 187 0.61 -1.07 -6.32
CA GLY A 187 0.01 -2.24 -5.67
C GLY A 187 1.05 -3.09 -4.92
N PHE A 188 2.07 -2.42 -4.36
CA PHE A 188 3.07 -3.10 -3.55
C PHE A 188 2.45 -3.63 -2.26
N GLU A 189 2.62 -4.91 -2.02
CA GLU A 189 2.26 -5.58 -0.77
C GLU A 189 3.36 -6.57 -0.43
N TYR A 190 3.86 -6.51 0.80
CA TYR A 190 4.91 -7.39 1.28
C TYR A 190 4.34 -8.47 2.19
N PHE A 191 4.60 -9.72 1.91
CA PHE A 191 4.07 -10.86 2.66
C PHE A 191 5.14 -11.59 3.49
N PHE A 192 6.33 -11.80 2.90
CA PHE A 192 7.46 -12.47 3.55
C PHE A 192 8.75 -12.18 2.76
N THR A 193 9.91 -12.59 3.25
CA THR A 193 11.26 -12.18 2.82
C THR A 193 11.47 -12.03 1.31
N ASP A 194 10.90 -12.88 0.47
CA ASP A 194 11.00 -12.81 -1.00
C ASP A 194 9.62 -12.76 -1.67
N GLY A 195 8.56 -12.56 -0.87
CA GLY A 195 7.18 -12.57 -1.35
C GLY A 195 6.54 -11.20 -1.25
N TYR A 196 6.35 -10.55 -2.38
CA TYR A 196 5.62 -9.29 -2.50
C TYR A 196 4.85 -9.25 -3.83
N THR A 197 3.88 -8.35 -3.92
CA THR A 197 3.24 -7.98 -5.17
C THR A 197 3.77 -6.64 -5.65
N LEU A 198 3.89 -6.46 -6.95
CA LEU A 198 4.27 -5.19 -7.57
C LEU A 198 3.79 -5.18 -9.02
N ARG A 199 3.11 -4.13 -9.42
CA ARG A 199 2.75 -3.92 -10.82
C ARG A 199 3.97 -3.46 -11.61
N THR A 200 4.35 -4.23 -12.61
CA THR A 200 5.51 -3.96 -13.48
C THR A 200 5.09 -3.40 -14.84
N ASN A 201 6.07 -2.98 -15.66
CA ASN A 201 5.87 -2.41 -17.00
C ASN A 201 4.97 -1.16 -17.01
N VAL A 202 5.02 -0.35 -15.95
CA VAL A 202 4.26 0.88 -15.83
C VAL A 202 4.91 1.98 -16.64
N THR A 203 4.32 2.32 -17.80
CA THR A 203 4.81 3.38 -18.69
C THR A 203 4.18 4.73 -18.41
N ASP A 204 3.02 4.75 -17.76
CA ASP A 204 2.29 5.96 -17.42
C ASP A 204 1.85 5.92 -15.96
N LEU A 205 2.34 6.86 -15.16
CA LEU A 205 1.99 7.03 -13.76
C LEU A 205 1.55 8.47 -13.52
N LYS A 206 0.28 8.68 -13.22
CA LYS A 206 -0.24 10.01 -12.87
C LYS A 206 0.25 10.43 -11.50
N LEU A 207 0.52 11.72 -11.34
CA LEU A 207 0.61 12.32 -10.02
C LEU A 207 -0.77 12.27 -9.36
N LEU A 208 -0.81 11.79 -8.14
CA LEU A 208 -2.01 11.84 -7.31
C LEU A 208 -1.95 13.07 -6.39
N ASP A 209 -3.09 13.65 -6.11
CA ASP A 209 -3.26 14.65 -5.06
C ASP A 209 -3.42 13.89 -3.74
N TYR A 210 -2.30 13.64 -3.07
CA TYR A 210 -2.26 12.89 -1.83
C TYR A 210 -2.63 13.77 -0.66
N ASP A 211 -3.43 13.23 0.24
CA ASP A 211 -3.57 13.63 1.63
C ASP A 211 -3.72 12.34 2.43
N VAL A 212 -2.60 11.73 2.77
CA VAL A 212 -2.52 10.45 3.46
C VAL A 212 -1.80 10.66 4.77
N THR A 213 -2.43 10.24 5.85
CA THR A 213 -1.81 10.17 7.19
C THR A 213 -2.10 8.80 7.75
N ASP A 214 -1.04 8.09 8.12
CA ASP A 214 -1.12 6.79 8.77
C ASP A 214 -0.27 6.80 10.05
N ILE A 215 -0.91 6.52 11.18
CA ILE A 215 -0.29 6.53 12.49
C ILE A 215 -0.51 5.16 13.12
N SER A 216 0.57 4.51 13.52
CA SER A 216 0.46 3.19 14.15
C SER A 216 -0.39 3.24 15.43
N ASP A 217 -1.46 2.44 15.47
CA ASP A 217 -2.32 2.28 16.66
C ASP A 217 -1.60 1.53 17.77
N ILE A 218 -0.60 0.71 17.42
CA ILE A 218 0.13 -0.16 18.34
C ILE A 218 1.58 0.33 18.41
N GLU A 219 1.95 0.91 19.55
CA GLU A 219 3.32 1.39 19.79
C GLU A 219 4.34 0.27 20.00
N TYR A 220 3.89 -0.90 20.41
CA TYR A 220 4.75 -2.03 20.74
C TYR A 220 4.26 -3.32 20.09
N ARG A 221 5.04 -3.85 19.16
CA ARG A 221 4.79 -5.15 18.52
C ARG A 221 5.88 -6.12 18.95
N GLN A 222 5.54 -7.06 19.86
CA GLN A 222 6.44 -8.14 20.24
C GLN A 222 5.84 -9.46 19.79
N SER A 223 6.55 -10.19 18.93
CA SER A 223 6.22 -11.59 18.66
C SER A 223 6.90 -12.44 19.75
N ILE A 224 6.11 -13.11 20.56
CA ILE A 224 6.62 -14.11 21.49
C ILE A 224 6.80 -15.40 20.67
N GLY A 225 8.03 -15.63 20.18
CA GLY A 225 8.38 -16.93 19.62
C GLY A 225 8.43 -17.95 20.76
N TYR A 226 7.49 -18.90 20.77
CA TYR A 226 7.67 -20.10 21.56
C TYR A 226 8.83 -20.87 20.95
N MET A 227 9.98 -20.85 21.61
CA MET A 227 10.99 -21.87 21.38
C MET A 227 10.43 -23.18 21.96
N ALA A 228 9.91 -24.04 21.10
CA ALA A 228 9.70 -25.43 21.47
C ALA A 228 11.09 -26.05 21.64
N GLY A 229 11.45 -26.34 22.91
CA GLY A 229 12.63 -27.12 23.26
C GLY A 229 12.42 -28.62 22.97
#